data_2ddc6754c39740eeb9d89b29bc1494a4
#
_entry.id   2ddc6754c39740eeb9d89b29bc1494a4
#
_cell.length_a   1.000
_cell.length_b   1.000
_cell.length_c   1.000
_cell.angle_alpha   90.00
_cell.angle_beta   90.00
_cell.angle_gamma   90.00
#
_symmetry.space_group_name_H-M   'P 1'
#
loop_
_entity.id
_entity.type
_entity.pdbx_description
1 polymer ?
#
loop_
_entity_poly.entity_id
_entity_poly.type
_entity_poly.pdbx_seq_one_letter_code
_entity_poly.pdbx_strand_id
1 'polypeptide(L)'
;MGLPEVSVKLAESSLDLAGALRVRYVVFVEEQGVPLDLERDERDATADHVVALRGEEYVGAGRLVIEEPGFLGLDAALGPVGHLGRIAVLGSLRGAGVGAQLVRALESRAAERGLHLVYLGAQTHALGFYERLGYVAFGAEFDDAGLPHRHMWHPL
;
A
#
# COMPACT_ATOMS: atom_id res chain seq x y z
N MET A 1 4.00 -18.49 -25.53
CA MET A 1 3.69 -18.69 -24.09
C MET A 1 3.75 -17.35 -23.39
N GLY A 2 2.74 -17.08 -22.57
CA GLY A 2 2.70 -15.85 -21.80
C GLY A 2 3.71 -15.85 -20.64
N LEU A 3 3.96 -14.66 -20.11
CA LEU A 3 4.73 -14.53 -18.86
C LEU A 3 3.96 -15.20 -17.71
N PRO A 4 4.64 -15.72 -16.67
CA PRO A 4 3.97 -16.22 -15.48
C PRO A 4 3.02 -15.17 -14.91
N GLU A 5 1.87 -15.61 -14.46
CA GLU A 5 0.92 -14.73 -13.80
C GLU A 5 1.50 -14.20 -12.49
N VAL A 6 1.08 -13.00 -12.13
CA VAL A 6 1.41 -12.42 -10.84
C VAL A 6 0.43 -12.94 -9.79
N SER A 7 0.94 -13.42 -8.67
CA SER A 7 0.14 -13.80 -7.51
C SER A 7 0.45 -12.87 -6.35
N VAL A 8 -0.58 -12.55 -5.56
CA VAL A 8 -0.45 -11.68 -4.38
C VAL A 8 -0.79 -12.48 -3.14
N LYS A 9 0.03 -12.38 -2.11
CA LYS A 9 -0.19 -13.08 -0.84
C LYS A 9 0.26 -12.24 0.34
N LEU A 10 -0.22 -12.61 1.53
CA LEU A 10 0.32 -12.09 2.78
C LEU A 10 1.76 -12.57 2.95
N ALA A 11 2.65 -11.67 3.34
CA ALA A 11 4.04 -12.02 3.65
C ALA A 11 4.07 -12.84 4.95
N GLU A 12 4.58 -14.06 4.88
CA GLU A 12 4.55 -15.02 5.99
C GLU A 12 5.95 -15.39 6.49
N SER A 13 6.98 -15.06 5.73
CA SER A 13 8.35 -15.43 6.03
C SER A 13 9.28 -14.23 6.05
N SER A 14 10.46 -14.40 6.62
CA SER A 14 11.50 -13.38 6.56
C SER A 14 11.96 -13.13 5.11
N LEU A 15 11.89 -14.14 4.26
CA LEU A 15 12.20 -13.99 2.84
C LEU A 15 11.17 -13.11 2.14
N ASP A 16 9.87 -13.31 2.42
CA ASP A 16 8.81 -12.45 1.88
C ASP A 16 8.98 -11.01 2.33
N LEU A 17 9.28 -10.78 3.61
CA LEU A 17 9.50 -9.43 4.11
C LEU A 17 10.73 -8.78 3.44
N ALA A 18 11.80 -9.51 3.29
CA ALA A 18 12.99 -9.02 2.59
C ALA A 18 12.67 -8.65 1.13
N GLY A 19 11.84 -9.48 0.46
CA GLY A 19 11.38 -9.20 -0.89
C GLY A 19 10.54 -7.93 -0.97
N ALA A 20 9.62 -7.74 -0.01
CA ALA A 20 8.82 -6.51 0.08
C ALA A 20 9.71 -5.27 0.25
N LEU A 21 10.66 -5.33 1.18
CA LEU A 21 11.56 -4.20 1.45
C LEU A 21 12.46 -3.88 0.24
N ARG A 22 12.88 -4.90 -0.50
CA ARG A 22 13.67 -4.69 -1.72
C ARG A 22 12.84 -3.99 -2.82
N VAL A 23 11.60 -4.40 -3.04
CA VAL A 23 10.72 -3.74 -4.01
C VAL A 23 10.52 -2.27 -3.64
N ARG A 24 10.26 -2.01 -2.37
CA ARG A 24 10.09 -0.66 -1.85
C ARG A 24 11.35 0.18 -2.04
N TYR A 25 12.52 -0.40 -1.80
CA TYR A 25 13.79 0.29 -2.02
C TYR A 25 13.94 0.71 -3.48
N VAL A 26 13.70 -0.20 -4.41
CA VAL A 26 13.81 0.11 -5.85
C VAL A 26 12.84 1.23 -6.25
N VAL A 27 11.58 1.15 -5.81
CA VAL A 27 10.55 2.10 -6.23
C VAL A 27 10.69 3.43 -5.50
N PHE A 28 10.79 3.42 -4.18
CA PHE A 28 10.74 4.65 -3.40
C PHE A 28 12.11 5.33 -3.26
N VAL A 29 13.16 4.56 -3.02
CA VAL A 29 14.48 5.14 -2.80
C VAL A 29 15.22 5.39 -4.12
N GLU A 30 15.36 4.38 -4.96
CA GLU A 30 16.08 4.52 -6.23
C GLU A 30 15.32 5.37 -7.25
N GLU A 31 14.05 5.07 -7.52
CA GLU A 31 13.29 5.80 -8.54
C GLU A 31 12.78 7.15 -8.06
N GLN A 32 12.21 7.23 -6.87
CA GLN A 32 11.55 8.44 -6.38
C GLN A 32 12.45 9.32 -5.51
N GLY A 33 13.61 8.84 -5.12
CA GLY A 33 14.57 9.63 -4.34
C GLY A 33 14.19 9.84 -2.88
N VAL A 34 13.29 9.01 -2.32
CA VAL A 34 12.93 9.09 -0.91
C VAL A 34 14.12 8.62 -0.06
N PRO A 35 14.56 9.38 0.96
CA PRO A 35 15.62 8.92 1.85
C PRO A 35 15.25 7.61 2.53
N LEU A 36 16.23 6.70 2.65
CA LEU A 36 15.99 5.38 3.23
C LEU A 36 15.43 5.45 4.67
N ASP A 37 15.90 6.39 5.46
CA ASP A 37 15.44 6.58 6.84
C ASP A 37 14.01 7.10 6.96
N LEU A 38 13.43 7.65 5.89
CA LEU A 38 12.02 8.02 5.81
C LEU A 38 11.17 6.90 5.22
N GLU A 39 11.74 6.07 4.35
CA GLU A 39 11.01 4.99 3.69
C GLU A 39 10.74 3.83 4.63
N ARG A 40 11.77 3.38 5.35
CA ARG A 40 11.64 2.34 6.38
C ARG A 40 11.37 3.00 7.73
N ASP A 41 10.39 2.48 8.45
CA ASP A 41 10.01 3.02 9.74
C ASP A 41 9.68 1.90 10.74
N GLU A 42 9.46 2.29 11.99
CA GLU A 42 9.15 1.36 13.09
C GLU A 42 7.83 0.62 12.89
N ARG A 43 6.92 1.16 12.07
CA ARG A 43 5.63 0.54 11.78
C ARG A 43 5.79 -0.75 10.97
N ASP A 44 6.92 -0.92 10.28
CA ASP A 44 7.20 -2.14 9.52
C ASP A 44 7.22 -3.40 10.39
N ALA A 45 7.62 -3.28 11.64
CA ALA A 45 7.70 -4.42 12.56
C ALA A 45 6.32 -4.97 12.96
N THR A 46 5.28 -4.13 12.95
CA THR A 46 3.93 -4.50 13.39
C THR A 46 2.90 -4.52 12.28
N ALA A 47 3.24 -4.02 11.10
CA ALA A 47 2.34 -4.00 9.95
C ALA A 47 2.12 -5.40 9.38
N ASP A 48 0.96 -5.58 8.74
CA ASP A 48 0.76 -6.72 7.85
C ASP A 48 1.29 -6.34 6.47
N HIS A 49 2.16 -7.15 5.91
CA HIS A 49 2.74 -6.91 4.59
C HIS A 49 2.15 -7.86 3.57
N VAL A 50 1.91 -7.37 2.36
CA VAL A 50 1.56 -8.19 1.20
C VAL A 50 2.65 -8.08 0.16
N VAL A 51 2.84 -9.15 -0.61
CA VAL A 51 3.81 -9.20 -1.68
C VAL A 51 3.17 -9.74 -2.95
N ALA A 52 3.64 -9.23 -4.07
CA ALA A 52 3.29 -9.75 -5.38
C ALA A 52 4.50 -10.48 -5.96
N LEU A 53 4.27 -11.68 -6.46
CA LEU A 53 5.31 -12.51 -7.06
C LEU A 53 4.93 -12.86 -8.50
N ARG A 54 5.92 -12.83 -9.36
CA ARG A 54 5.86 -13.42 -10.69
C ARG A 54 6.83 -14.59 -10.69
N GLY A 55 6.31 -15.82 -10.60
CA GLY A 55 7.15 -16.97 -10.29
C GLY A 55 7.74 -16.82 -8.89
N GLU A 56 9.05 -16.81 -8.77
CA GLU A 56 9.77 -16.63 -7.50
C GLU A 56 10.27 -15.20 -7.31
N GLU A 57 10.04 -14.33 -8.27
CA GLU A 57 10.49 -12.93 -8.23
C GLU A 57 9.48 -12.03 -7.52
N TYR A 58 9.93 -11.29 -6.51
CA TYR A 58 9.12 -10.27 -5.86
C TYR A 58 9.03 -9.03 -6.74
N VAL A 59 7.81 -8.68 -7.14
CA VAL A 59 7.56 -7.58 -8.08
C VAL A 59 6.66 -6.49 -7.52
N GLY A 60 6.08 -6.69 -6.36
CA GLY A 60 5.22 -5.71 -5.72
C GLY A 60 5.18 -5.89 -4.21
N ALA A 61 4.78 -4.83 -3.52
CA ALA A 61 4.66 -4.80 -2.06
C ALA A 61 3.56 -3.83 -1.63
N GLY A 62 3.06 -4.03 -0.42
CA GLY A 62 2.14 -3.13 0.25
C GLY A 62 2.09 -3.46 1.73
N ARG A 63 1.63 -2.51 2.55
CA ARG A 63 1.47 -2.77 3.98
C ARG A 63 0.15 -2.23 4.51
N LEU A 64 -0.36 -2.88 5.53
CA LEU A 64 -1.52 -2.46 6.32
C LEU A 64 -1.06 -2.14 7.73
N VAL A 65 -1.34 -0.91 8.15
CA VAL A 65 -1.13 -0.46 9.53
C VAL A 65 -2.51 -0.14 10.12
N ILE A 66 -2.75 -0.51 11.38
CA ILE A 66 -4.02 -0.22 12.04
C ILE A 66 -3.88 1.06 12.86
N GLU A 67 -4.74 2.04 12.58
CA GLU A 67 -4.81 3.31 13.29
C GLU A 67 -5.98 3.33 14.26
N GLU A 68 -5.88 4.13 15.32
CA GLU A 68 -6.92 4.25 16.34
C GLU A 68 -8.20 4.89 15.78
N PRO A 69 -9.37 4.62 16.41
CA PRO A 69 -10.63 5.27 16.01
C PRO A 69 -10.50 6.79 16.02
N GLY A 70 -11.07 7.46 15.01
CA GLY A 70 -11.03 8.91 14.88
C GLY A 70 -9.77 9.46 14.26
N PHE A 71 -8.85 8.63 13.84
CA PHE A 71 -7.62 9.05 13.18
C PHE A 71 -7.94 9.89 11.94
N LEU A 72 -7.25 11.02 11.75
CA LEU A 72 -7.47 11.98 10.67
C LEU A 72 -8.91 12.54 10.60
N GLY A 73 -9.64 12.54 11.71
CA GLY A 73 -11.02 13.02 11.76
C GLY A 73 -12.03 12.07 11.13
N LEU A 74 -11.64 10.85 10.82
CA LEU A 74 -12.57 9.82 10.36
C LEU A 74 -13.52 9.43 11.51
N ASP A 75 -14.73 8.98 11.16
CA ASP A 75 -15.77 8.69 12.15
C ASP A 75 -15.31 7.63 13.16
N ALA A 76 -15.13 8.05 14.42
CA ALA A 76 -14.68 7.17 15.49
C ALA A 76 -15.66 6.01 15.75
N ALA A 77 -16.94 6.17 15.40
CA ALA A 77 -17.93 5.10 15.55
C ALA A 77 -17.64 3.90 14.64
N LEU A 78 -16.85 4.08 13.59
CA LEU A 78 -16.42 2.99 12.70
C LEU A 78 -15.33 2.11 13.32
N GLY A 79 -14.80 2.49 14.48
CA GLY A 79 -13.73 1.76 15.14
C GLY A 79 -12.34 2.07 14.56
N PRO A 80 -11.36 1.19 14.76
CA PRO A 80 -10.03 1.34 14.17
C PRO A 80 -10.11 1.34 12.65
N VAL A 81 -9.18 2.02 12.00
CA VAL A 81 -9.12 2.13 10.55
C VAL A 81 -7.84 1.54 10.01
N GLY A 82 -7.91 0.97 8.81
CA GLY A 82 -6.75 0.42 8.14
C GLY A 82 -6.06 1.49 7.30
N HIS A 83 -4.77 1.67 7.53
CA HIS A 83 -3.93 2.55 6.74
C HIS A 83 -3.17 1.70 5.73
N LEU A 84 -3.55 1.81 4.46
CA LEU A 84 -2.82 1.17 3.37
C LEU A 84 -1.68 2.07 2.95
N GLY A 85 -0.50 1.51 2.80
CA GLY A 85 0.65 2.31 2.41
C GLY A 85 1.78 1.48 1.82
N ARG A 86 2.84 2.16 1.41
CA ARG A 86 4.02 1.53 0.81
C ARG A 86 3.66 0.60 -0.35
N ILE A 87 2.63 0.97 -1.12
CA ILE A 87 2.22 0.20 -2.30
C ILE A 87 3.19 0.52 -3.42
N ALA A 88 3.90 -0.51 -3.87
CA ALA A 88 4.97 -0.35 -4.84
C ALA A 88 4.93 -1.51 -5.85
N VAL A 89 5.13 -1.19 -7.12
CA VAL A 89 5.21 -2.17 -8.21
C VAL A 89 6.44 -1.85 -9.05
N LEU A 90 7.26 -2.85 -9.34
CA LEU A 90 8.42 -2.66 -10.20
C LEU A 90 8.00 -2.10 -11.57
N GLY A 91 8.82 -1.21 -12.12
CA GLY A 91 8.51 -0.48 -13.35
C GLY A 91 8.07 -1.35 -14.51
N SER A 92 8.70 -2.51 -14.66
CA SER A 92 8.39 -3.45 -15.76
C SER A 92 6.97 -4.05 -15.66
N LEU A 93 6.37 -4.03 -14.48
CA LEU A 93 5.04 -4.62 -14.23
C LEU A 93 3.93 -3.57 -14.08
N ARG A 94 4.24 -2.28 -14.22
CA ARG A 94 3.22 -1.22 -14.16
C ARG A 94 2.30 -1.31 -15.36
N GLY A 95 1.02 -1.04 -15.14
CA GLY A 95 0.00 -1.16 -16.19
C GLY A 95 -0.54 -2.57 -16.38
N ALA A 96 -0.04 -3.56 -15.61
CA ALA A 96 -0.49 -4.95 -15.70
C ALA A 96 -1.49 -5.34 -14.60
N GLY A 97 -2.00 -4.38 -13.83
CA GLY A 97 -3.01 -4.64 -12.79
C GLY A 97 -2.44 -5.09 -11.44
N VAL A 98 -1.14 -5.12 -11.27
CA VAL A 98 -0.51 -5.59 -10.01
C VAL A 98 -0.84 -4.67 -8.85
N GLY A 99 -0.83 -3.35 -9.06
CA GLY A 99 -1.19 -2.38 -8.02
C GLY A 99 -2.61 -2.59 -7.51
N ALA A 100 -3.57 -2.82 -8.40
CA ALA A 100 -4.94 -3.11 -8.01
C ALA A 100 -5.04 -4.40 -7.20
N GLN A 101 -4.33 -5.45 -7.60
CA GLN A 101 -4.30 -6.70 -6.84
C GLN A 101 -3.75 -6.50 -5.43
N LEU A 102 -2.69 -5.70 -5.29
CA LEU A 102 -2.12 -5.38 -3.97
C LEU A 102 -3.12 -4.62 -3.09
N VAL A 103 -3.80 -3.62 -3.63
CA VAL A 103 -4.82 -2.86 -2.89
C VAL A 103 -5.93 -3.79 -2.43
N ARG A 104 -6.46 -4.65 -3.31
CA ARG A 104 -7.52 -5.59 -2.95
C ARG A 104 -7.08 -6.61 -1.90
N ALA A 105 -5.82 -7.07 -1.95
CA ALA A 105 -5.28 -7.96 -0.94
C ALA A 105 -5.18 -7.28 0.43
N LEU A 106 -4.78 -6.02 0.47
CA LEU A 106 -4.75 -5.24 1.70
C LEU A 106 -6.14 -4.99 2.27
N GLU A 107 -7.12 -4.69 1.41
CA GLU A 107 -8.53 -4.56 1.81
C GLU A 107 -9.05 -5.85 2.41
N SER A 108 -8.77 -6.98 1.77
CA SER A 108 -9.19 -8.29 2.28
C SER A 108 -8.57 -8.56 3.65
N ARG A 109 -7.30 -8.24 3.82
CA ARG A 109 -6.63 -8.40 5.12
C ARG A 109 -7.24 -7.50 6.19
N ALA A 110 -7.55 -6.25 5.83
CA ALA A 110 -8.23 -5.32 6.74
C ALA A 110 -9.59 -5.86 7.18
N ALA A 111 -10.38 -6.40 6.24
CA ALA A 111 -11.67 -7.02 6.55
C ALA A 111 -11.52 -8.24 7.48
N GLU A 112 -10.51 -9.09 7.25
CA GLU A 112 -10.19 -10.20 8.14
C GLU A 112 -9.86 -9.75 9.56
N ARG A 113 -9.26 -8.57 9.69
CA ARG A 113 -8.92 -7.93 10.98
C ARG A 113 -10.13 -7.23 11.61
N GLY A 114 -11.32 -7.31 11.01
CA GLY A 114 -12.56 -6.73 11.52
C GLY A 114 -12.68 -5.23 11.28
N LEU A 115 -11.90 -4.66 10.40
CA LEU A 115 -11.96 -3.23 10.08
C LEU A 115 -13.11 -2.95 9.10
N HIS A 116 -13.69 -1.75 9.20
CA HIS A 116 -14.82 -1.32 8.35
C HIS A 116 -14.43 -0.24 7.36
N LEU A 117 -13.24 0.32 7.49
CA LEU A 117 -12.78 1.44 6.69
C LEU A 117 -11.28 1.34 6.49
N VAL A 118 -10.84 1.66 5.27
CA VAL A 118 -9.42 1.85 4.96
C VAL A 118 -9.20 3.24 4.41
N TYR A 119 -8.00 3.78 4.64
CA TYR A 119 -7.57 5.03 4.04
C TYR A 119 -6.11 4.92 3.58
N LEU A 120 -5.70 5.85 2.75
CA LEU A 120 -4.33 5.93 2.27
C LEU A 120 -3.98 7.38 1.92
N GLY A 121 -2.69 7.66 1.83
CA GLY A 121 -2.18 8.89 1.25
C GLY A 121 -1.73 8.60 -0.18
N ALA A 122 -2.47 9.10 -1.16
CA ALA A 122 -2.14 8.89 -2.56
C ALA A 122 -1.26 10.01 -3.08
N GLN A 123 -0.17 9.65 -3.78
CA GLN A 123 0.55 10.64 -4.58
C GLN A 123 -0.43 11.23 -5.60
N THR A 124 -0.36 12.55 -5.83
CA THR A 124 -1.39 13.23 -6.62
C THR A 124 -1.52 12.69 -8.04
N HIS A 125 -0.43 12.20 -8.65
CA HIS A 125 -0.49 11.58 -9.98
C HIS A 125 -1.22 10.23 -9.98
N ALA A 126 -1.45 9.62 -8.81
CA ALA A 126 -2.10 8.32 -8.67
C ALA A 126 -3.57 8.42 -8.23
N LEU A 127 -4.11 9.62 -8.05
CA LEU A 127 -5.51 9.80 -7.62
C LEU A 127 -6.49 9.04 -8.52
N GLY A 128 -6.35 9.16 -9.83
CA GLY A 128 -7.23 8.48 -10.78
C GLY A 128 -7.20 6.96 -10.66
N PHE A 129 -6.03 6.40 -10.36
CA PHE A 129 -5.88 4.97 -10.12
C PHE A 129 -6.75 4.51 -8.93
N TYR A 130 -6.66 5.22 -7.81
CA TYR A 130 -7.43 4.88 -6.62
C TYR A 130 -8.92 5.20 -6.78
N GLU A 131 -9.27 6.28 -7.47
CA GLU A 131 -10.67 6.59 -7.76
C GLU A 131 -11.36 5.45 -8.53
N ARG A 132 -10.66 4.84 -9.48
CA ARG A 132 -11.17 3.69 -10.21
C ARG A 132 -11.38 2.46 -9.33
N LEU A 133 -10.70 2.39 -8.19
CA LEU A 133 -10.89 1.32 -7.20
C LEU A 133 -11.97 1.66 -6.17
N GLY A 134 -12.58 2.83 -6.26
CA GLY A 134 -13.68 3.26 -5.39
C GLY A 134 -13.27 4.19 -4.26
N TYR A 135 -12.03 4.65 -4.24
CA TYR A 135 -11.53 5.56 -3.21
C TYR A 135 -11.98 6.98 -3.47
N VAL A 136 -12.28 7.70 -2.40
CA VAL A 136 -12.72 9.11 -2.44
C VAL A 136 -11.69 9.96 -1.71
N ALA A 137 -11.23 11.03 -2.37
CA ALA A 137 -10.29 11.96 -1.78
C ALA A 137 -10.96 12.86 -0.73
N PHE A 138 -10.22 13.18 0.31
CA PHE A 138 -10.66 14.11 1.34
C PHE A 138 -9.48 14.91 1.89
N GLY A 139 -9.79 16.07 2.45
CA GLY A 139 -8.78 16.98 3.00
C GLY A 139 -7.96 17.69 1.95
N ALA A 140 -7.04 18.53 2.41
CA ALA A 140 -6.15 19.28 1.55
C ALA A 140 -4.97 18.44 1.08
N GLU A 141 -4.35 18.87 -0.03
CA GLU A 141 -3.08 18.32 -0.47
C GLU A 141 -2.02 18.54 0.60
N PHE A 142 -1.14 17.57 0.79
CA PHE A 142 -0.04 17.64 1.75
C PHE A 142 1.24 17.07 1.14
N ASP A 143 2.38 17.44 1.74
CA ASP A 143 3.67 16.93 1.32
C ASP A 143 4.07 15.73 2.19
N ASP A 144 4.53 14.67 1.54
CA ASP A 144 5.09 13.50 2.23
C ASP A 144 6.38 13.11 1.50
N ALA A 145 7.49 13.18 2.22
CA ALA A 145 8.83 12.90 1.71
C ALA A 145 9.16 13.68 0.42
N GLY A 146 8.69 14.95 0.34
CA GLY A 146 8.93 15.82 -0.81
C GLY A 146 8.00 15.61 -1.98
N LEU A 147 7.00 14.74 -1.86
CA LEU A 147 6.05 14.43 -2.91
C LEU A 147 4.64 14.87 -2.51
N PRO A 148 3.86 15.49 -3.44
CA PRO A 148 2.50 15.91 -3.12
C PRO A 148 1.56 14.72 -3.02
N HIS A 149 0.75 14.72 -1.98
CA HIS A 149 -0.20 13.65 -1.65
C HIS A 149 -1.56 14.21 -1.33
N ARG A 150 -2.57 13.31 -1.38
CA ARG A 150 -3.90 13.58 -0.86
C ARG A 150 -4.45 12.33 -0.18
N HIS A 151 -5.14 12.50 0.95
CA HIS A 151 -5.78 11.38 1.61
C HIS A 151 -6.98 10.89 0.82
N MET A 152 -7.19 9.59 0.82
CA MET A 152 -8.35 8.94 0.21
C MET A 152 -8.86 7.85 1.15
N TRP A 153 -10.15 7.58 1.13
CA TRP A 153 -10.76 6.54 1.96
C TRP A 153 -11.71 5.66 1.15
N HIS A 154 -12.00 4.48 1.69
CA HIS A 154 -12.89 3.51 1.07
C HIS A 154 -13.51 2.62 2.16
N PRO A 155 -14.85 2.44 2.19
CA PRO A 155 -15.49 1.51 3.12
C PRO A 155 -15.20 0.07 2.71
N LEU A 156 -15.12 -0.80 3.69
CA LEU A 156 -14.97 -2.24 3.46
C LEU A 156 -16.32 -2.96 3.48
#